data_b98b8a508f1aea90c7b286c1b72e8eb9
#
_entry.id   b98b8a508f1aea90c7b286c1b72e8eb9
#
_cell.length_a   1.000
_cell.length_b   1.000
_cell.length_c   1.000
_cell.angle_alpha   90.00
_cell.angle_beta   90.00
_cell.angle_gamma   90.00
#
_symmetry.space_group_name_H-M   'P 1'
#
loop_
_entity.id
_entity.type
_entity.pdbx_description
1 polymer ?
#
loop_
_entity_poly.entity_id
_entity_poly.type
_entity_poly.pdbx_seq_one_letter_code
_entity_poly.pdbx_strand_id
1 'polypeptide(L)'
;MLFLRDYGDTEVGGFGITSPTDLLLVQDLQLVKQTSSMVHVAFDDEAVANFFDDQVDAGLRPEQFGRIWIHTHPGACPEPSPTDEATFERVFGRSDWAVMFILARQGRSYARLRMNTGPAFEYEIPVRRDYSEPFPGCEPENWEGEYLTNVHPEQRQPSRPLSAFDDFDWDADWFFNEPDREGDLK
;
A
#
# COMPACT_ATOMS: atom_id res chain seq x y z
N MET A 1 7.38 -12.14 6.35
CA MET A 1 5.96 -11.89 5.98
C MET A 1 4.94 -12.49 6.95
N LEU A 2 4.86 -13.81 7.16
CA LEU A 2 3.86 -14.39 8.07
C LEU A 2 3.95 -13.80 9.50
N PHE A 3 5.17 -13.67 10.02
CA PHE A 3 5.42 -13.02 11.30
C PHE A 3 4.86 -11.59 11.32
N LEU A 4 5.20 -10.77 10.34
CA LEU A 4 4.78 -9.37 10.26
C LEU A 4 3.26 -9.22 10.19
N ARG A 5 2.58 -10.10 9.41
CA ARG A 5 1.11 -10.13 9.33
C ARG A 5 0.45 -10.42 10.68
N ASP A 6 1.06 -11.30 11.47
CA ASP A 6 0.46 -11.83 12.70
C ASP A 6 0.95 -11.09 13.96
N TYR A 7 1.98 -10.23 13.83
CA TYR A 7 2.58 -9.51 14.95
C TYR A 7 1.71 -8.36 15.46
N GLY A 8 1.07 -7.61 14.56
CA GLY A 8 0.20 -6.48 14.91
C GLY A 8 -1.20 -6.59 14.33
N ASP A 9 -2.02 -5.58 14.63
CA ASP A 9 -3.40 -5.47 14.13
C ASP A 9 -3.52 -4.53 12.91
N THR A 10 -2.40 -3.99 12.43
CA THR A 10 -2.36 -3.08 11.29
C THR A 10 -1.79 -3.78 10.06
N GLU A 11 -2.01 -3.20 8.90
CA GLU A 11 -1.29 -3.57 7.70
C GLU A 11 0.19 -3.26 7.82
N VAL A 12 1.03 -4.03 7.14
CA VAL A 12 2.47 -3.80 7.05
C VAL A 12 2.88 -3.93 5.60
N GLY A 13 3.57 -2.91 5.07
CA GLY A 13 4.07 -2.89 3.72
C GLY A 13 5.59 -2.88 3.63
N GLY A 14 6.12 -3.33 2.50
CA GLY A 14 7.55 -3.29 2.22
C GLY A 14 7.86 -3.57 0.76
N PHE A 15 9.14 -3.53 0.45
CA PHE A 15 9.67 -3.79 -0.88
C PHE A 15 10.27 -5.21 -0.95
N GLY A 16 9.84 -5.97 -1.95
CA GLY A 16 10.43 -7.28 -2.24
C GLY A 16 11.78 -7.12 -2.93
N ILE A 17 12.80 -7.77 -2.38
CA ILE A 17 14.13 -7.87 -2.99
C ILE A 17 14.19 -9.16 -3.81
N THR A 18 14.56 -9.05 -5.07
CA THR A 18 14.50 -10.17 -6.00
C THR A 18 15.87 -10.64 -6.47
N SER A 19 15.90 -11.87 -6.99
CA SER A 19 17.08 -12.42 -7.67
C SER A 19 17.46 -11.60 -8.91
N PRO A 20 18.74 -11.35 -9.19
CA PRO A 20 19.17 -10.69 -10.42
C PRO A 20 18.89 -11.51 -11.69
N THR A 21 18.66 -12.81 -11.55
CA THR A 21 18.40 -13.74 -12.66
C THR A 21 16.92 -14.06 -12.85
N ASP A 22 16.10 -13.80 -11.81
CA ASP A 22 14.64 -13.96 -11.85
C ASP A 22 13.99 -12.85 -11.02
N LEU A 23 13.48 -11.85 -11.70
CA LEU A 23 12.88 -10.66 -11.09
C LEU A 23 11.52 -10.92 -10.41
N LEU A 24 10.97 -12.11 -10.52
CA LEU A 24 9.77 -12.53 -9.79
C LEU A 24 10.09 -13.46 -8.61
N LEU A 25 11.35 -13.89 -8.44
CA LEU A 25 11.81 -14.65 -7.30
C LEU A 25 12.18 -13.69 -6.16
N VAL A 26 11.24 -13.45 -5.25
CA VAL A 26 11.47 -12.65 -4.05
C VAL A 26 12.30 -13.45 -3.06
N GLN A 27 13.47 -12.93 -2.72
CA GLN A 27 14.43 -13.55 -1.80
C GLN A 27 14.37 -12.93 -0.40
N ASP A 28 14.02 -11.64 -0.33
CA ASP A 28 13.92 -10.90 0.92
C ASP A 28 12.80 -9.85 0.85
N LEU A 29 12.40 -9.36 2.01
CA LEU A 29 11.47 -8.24 2.18
C LEU A 29 12.12 -7.21 3.08
N GLN A 30 12.15 -5.97 2.64
CA GLN A 30 12.61 -4.86 3.46
C GLN A 30 11.48 -3.88 3.79
N LEU A 31 11.33 -3.59 5.07
CA LEU A 31 10.43 -2.56 5.55
C LEU A 31 11.09 -1.19 5.41
N VAL A 32 10.27 -0.19 5.12
CA VAL A 32 10.65 1.21 5.26
C VAL A 32 9.71 1.87 6.26
N LYS A 33 10.15 2.97 6.84
CA LYS A 33 9.32 3.72 7.78
C LYS A 33 7.97 4.04 7.18
N GLN A 34 6.91 3.73 7.92
CA GLN A 34 5.54 3.79 7.45
C GLN A 34 4.57 4.12 8.57
N THR A 35 3.46 4.74 8.22
CA THR A 35 2.29 4.88 9.07
C THR A 35 1.24 3.88 8.63
N SER A 36 0.69 3.11 9.55
CA SER A 36 -0.20 2.00 9.25
C SER A 36 -1.47 2.01 10.07
N SER A 37 -2.55 1.56 9.46
CA SER A 37 -3.83 1.29 10.09
C SER A 37 -4.34 -0.12 9.73
N MET A 38 -5.56 -0.47 10.08
CA MET A 38 -6.16 -1.76 9.72
C MET A 38 -6.46 -1.89 8.22
N VAL A 39 -6.41 -0.80 7.46
CA VAL A 39 -6.88 -0.72 6.06
C VAL A 39 -5.96 0.14 5.18
N HIS A 40 -4.77 0.45 5.66
CA HIS A 40 -3.93 1.41 4.95
C HIS A 40 -2.47 1.35 5.41
N VAL A 41 -1.55 1.44 4.45
CA VAL A 41 -0.12 1.64 4.63
C VAL A 41 0.32 2.90 3.87
N ALA A 42 0.95 3.85 4.57
CA ALA A 42 1.59 5.01 3.95
C ALA A 42 3.08 5.01 4.27
N PHE A 43 3.89 4.89 3.24
CA PHE A 43 5.34 5.00 3.36
C PHE A 43 5.76 6.45 3.59
N ASP A 44 6.79 6.64 4.41
CA ASP A 44 7.51 7.91 4.56
C ASP A 44 8.37 8.14 3.31
N ASP A 45 8.17 9.25 2.61
CA ASP A 45 8.83 9.51 1.31
C ASP A 45 10.36 9.64 1.44
N GLU A 46 10.86 10.20 2.56
CA GLU A 46 12.30 10.30 2.82
C GLU A 46 12.91 8.92 3.09
N ALA A 47 12.20 8.07 3.85
CA ALA A 47 12.64 6.71 4.11
C ALA A 47 12.65 5.86 2.84
N VAL A 48 11.70 6.05 1.92
CA VAL A 48 11.72 5.39 0.60
C VAL A 48 12.92 5.87 -0.21
N ALA A 49 13.21 7.18 -0.24
CA ALA A 49 14.37 7.70 -0.97
C ALA A 49 15.68 7.13 -0.43
N ASN A 50 15.87 7.13 0.90
CA ASN A 50 17.05 6.55 1.55
C ASN A 50 17.18 5.05 1.25
N PHE A 51 16.08 4.29 1.32
CA PHE A 51 16.08 2.88 0.94
C PHE A 51 16.56 2.66 -0.50
N PHE A 52 16.11 3.49 -1.45
CA PHE A 52 16.54 3.38 -2.84
C PHE A 52 18.04 3.67 -3.00
N ASP A 53 18.55 4.69 -2.33
CA ASP A 53 19.98 5.02 -2.35
C ASP A 53 20.81 3.89 -1.74
N ASP A 54 20.41 3.35 -0.59
CA ASP A 54 21.08 2.22 0.07
C ASP A 54 21.16 0.98 -0.82
N GLN A 55 20.06 0.64 -1.52
CA GLN A 55 20.05 -0.53 -2.41
C GLN A 55 20.94 -0.33 -3.65
N VAL A 56 20.96 0.87 -4.22
CA VAL A 56 21.86 1.21 -5.33
C VAL A 56 23.32 1.16 -4.86
N ASP A 57 23.64 1.69 -3.69
CA ASP A 57 24.98 1.63 -3.11
C ASP A 57 25.42 0.19 -2.81
N ALA A 58 24.48 -0.67 -2.45
CA ALA A 58 24.70 -2.13 -2.31
C ALA A 58 24.88 -2.85 -3.66
N GLY A 59 24.75 -2.14 -4.80
CA GLY A 59 24.95 -2.66 -6.14
C GLY A 59 23.74 -3.35 -6.77
N LEU A 60 22.56 -3.19 -6.19
CA LEU A 60 21.31 -3.70 -6.78
C LEU A 60 20.80 -2.73 -7.85
N ARG A 61 20.11 -3.29 -8.84
CA ARG A 61 19.40 -2.51 -9.85
C ARG A 61 17.97 -2.22 -9.39
N PRO A 62 17.39 -1.07 -9.76
CA PRO A 62 16.03 -0.70 -9.37
C PRO A 62 14.96 -1.77 -9.67
N GLU A 63 15.16 -2.58 -10.71
CA GLU A 63 14.25 -3.69 -11.04
C GLU A 63 14.24 -4.79 -9.97
N GLN A 64 15.30 -4.90 -9.16
CA GLN A 64 15.44 -5.93 -8.14
C GLN A 64 14.79 -5.56 -6.80
N PHE A 65 14.63 -4.26 -6.50
CA PHE A 65 14.13 -3.81 -5.20
C PHE A 65 12.97 -2.82 -5.26
N GLY A 66 12.75 -2.18 -6.40
CA GLY A 66 11.76 -1.10 -6.57
C GLY A 66 10.56 -1.49 -7.42
N ARG A 67 10.24 -2.77 -7.59
CA ARG A 67 9.17 -3.25 -8.48
C ARG A 67 8.12 -4.11 -7.81
N ILE A 68 8.38 -4.66 -6.64
CA ILE A 68 7.43 -5.53 -5.95
C ILE A 68 7.02 -4.89 -4.63
N TRP A 69 5.78 -4.47 -4.57
CA TRP A 69 5.15 -4.03 -3.34
C TRP A 69 4.48 -5.20 -2.66
N ILE A 70 4.89 -5.47 -1.44
CA ILE A 70 4.34 -6.53 -0.62
C ILE A 70 3.68 -5.90 0.60
N HIS A 71 2.40 -6.20 0.85
CA HIS A 71 1.78 -5.78 2.08
C HIS A 71 0.86 -6.86 2.67
N THR A 72 0.48 -6.67 3.92
CA THR A 72 -0.34 -7.62 4.65
C THR A 72 -1.71 -7.05 4.91
N HIS A 73 -2.73 -7.92 4.87
CA HIS A 73 -4.06 -7.59 5.38
C HIS A 73 -4.31 -8.31 6.71
N PRO A 74 -4.68 -7.60 7.78
CA PRO A 74 -5.01 -8.22 9.07
C PRO A 74 -6.31 -9.03 9.03
N GLY A 75 -7.11 -8.88 7.97
CA GLY A 75 -8.29 -9.67 7.65
C GLY A 75 -8.00 -10.91 6.81
N ALA A 76 -9.07 -11.62 6.41
CA ALA A 76 -8.98 -12.79 5.54
C ALA A 76 -9.19 -12.48 4.04
N CYS A 77 -9.52 -11.24 3.67
CA CYS A 77 -9.68 -10.82 2.28
C CYS A 77 -8.32 -10.40 1.71
N PRO A 78 -7.81 -11.03 0.65
CA PRO A 78 -6.56 -10.66 0.00
C PRO A 78 -6.77 -9.63 -1.13
N GLU A 79 -8.02 -9.30 -1.46
CA GLU A 79 -8.31 -8.36 -2.55
C GLU A 79 -7.83 -6.95 -2.21
N PRO A 80 -7.24 -6.22 -3.17
CA PRO A 80 -6.80 -4.85 -2.94
C PRO A 80 -7.97 -3.92 -2.66
N SER A 81 -7.78 -3.02 -1.71
CA SER A 81 -8.71 -1.94 -1.42
C SER A 81 -8.54 -0.78 -2.43
N PRO A 82 -9.49 0.17 -2.52
CA PRO A 82 -9.30 1.39 -3.30
C PRO A 82 -8.06 2.21 -2.86
N THR A 83 -7.69 2.14 -1.59
CA THR A 83 -6.49 2.79 -1.06
C THR A 83 -5.22 2.12 -1.56
N ASP A 84 -5.21 0.78 -1.64
CA ASP A 84 -4.09 0.03 -2.20
C ASP A 84 -3.90 0.35 -3.68
N GLU A 85 -5.00 0.42 -4.44
CA GLU A 85 -4.96 0.81 -5.84
C GLU A 85 -4.38 2.21 -6.03
N ALA A 86 -4.81 3.19 -5.23
CA ALA A 86 -4.31 4.56 -5.29
C ALA A 86 -2.82 4.62 -4.89
N THR A 87 -2.40 3.86 -3.88
CA THR A 87 -0.99 3.77 -3.47
C THR A 87 -0.14 3.11 -4.55
N PHE A 88 -0.62 2.01 -5.13
CA PHE A 88 0.10 1.31 -6.20
C PHE A 88 0.27 2.18 -7.43
N GLU A 89 -0.77 2.90 -7.83
CA GLU A 89 -0.69 3.87 -8.94
C GLU A 89 0.29 5.00 -8.63
N ARG A 90 0.24 5.58 -7.44
CA ARG A 90 1.10 6.70 -7.05
C ARG A 90 2.58 6.31 -7.03
N VAL A 91 2.90 5.15 -6.47
CA VAL A 91 4.30 4.71 -6.23
C VAL A 91 4.87 4.02 -7.46
N PHE A 92 4.10 3.17 -8.13
CA PHE A 92 4.59 2.27 -9.18
C PHE A 92 4.04 2.58 -10.59
N GLY A 93 3.07 3.49 -10.72
CA GLY A 93 2.41 3.78 -11.99
C GLY A 93 3.31 4.30 -13.11
N ARG A 94 4.50 4.82 -12.77
CA ARG A 94 5.52 5.26 -13.74
C ARG A 94 6.57 4.19 -14.06
N SER A 95 6.53 3.07 -13.38
CA SER A 95 7.46 1.96 -13.63
C SER A 95 7.06 1.20 -14.89
N ASP A 96 8.02 0.65 -15.62
CA ASP A 96 7.75 -0.19 -16.80
C ASP A 96 6.89 -1.39 -16.46
N TRP A 97 7.12 -1.94 -15.28
CA TRP A 97 6.30 -3.00 -14.69
C TRP A 97 6.37 -2.93 -13.18
N ALA A 98 5.37 -3.47 -12.51
CA ALA A 98 5.36 -3.64 -11.06
C ALA A 98 4.45 -4.80 -10.65
N VAL A 99 4.67 -5.33 -9.45
CA VAL A 99 3.83 -6.35 -8.82
C VAL A 99 3.29 -5.82 -7.51
N MET A 100 1.97 -5.96 -7.31
CA MET A 100 1.32 -5.86 -6.01
C MET A 100 1.15 -7.28 -5.47
N PHE A 101 1.63 -7.53 -4.26
CA PHE A 101 1.41 -8.79 -3.56
C PHE A 101 0.80 -8.54 -2.18
N ILE A 102 -0.35 -9.15 -1.92
CA ILE A 102 -1.09 -9.05 -0.66
C ILE A 102 -1.11 -10.39 0.04
N LEU A 103 -0.72 -10.40 1.31
CA LEU A 103 -0.79 -11.58 2.17
C LEU A 103 -1.84 -11.37 3.26
N ALA A 104 -2.97 -12.06 3.13
CA ALA A 104 -4.04 -12.03 4.12
C ALA A 104 -3.95 -13.20 5.11
N ARG A 105 -4.79 -13.17 6.16
CA ARG A 105 -4.92 -14.30 7.09
C ARG A 105 -5.47 -15.55 6.40
N GLN A 106 -5.37 -16.69 7.08
CA GLN A 106 -5.80 -18.01 6.59
C GLN A 106 -5.02 -18.51 5.36
N GLY A 107 -3.80 -18.00 5.12
CA GLY A 107 -2.95 -18.38 4.00
C GLY A 107 -3.43 -17.88 2.64
N ARG A 108 -4.38 -16.94 2.61
CA ARG A 108 -4.85 -16.31 1.39
C ARG A 108 -3.85 -15.28 0.90
N SER A 109 -3.71 -15.17 -0.41
CA SER A 109 -2.85 -14.18 -1.03
C SER A 109 -3.42 -13.76 -2.38
N TYR A 110 -3.03 -12.58 -2.81
CA TYR A 110 -3.31 -12.03 -4.12
C TYR A 110 -2.00 -11.50 -4.70
N ALA A 111 -1.75 -11.70 -5.98
CA ALA A 111 -0.64 -11.09 -6.68
C ALA A 111 -1.06 -10.64 -8.07
N ARG A 112 -0.72 -9.41 -8.43
CA ARG A 112 -1.01 -8.83 -9.74
C ARG A 112 0.23 -8.20 -10.32
N LEU A 113 0.57 -8.61 -11.55
CA LEU A 113 1.57 -7.97 -12.39
C LEU A 113 0.90 -6.89 -13.23
N ARG A 114 1.43 -5.69 -13.19
CA ARG A 114 1.12 -4.59 -14.10
C ARG A 114 2.29 -4.37 -15.04
N MET A 115 2.00 -4.24 -16.33
CA MET A 115 2.96 -3.85 -17.36
C MET A 115 2.50 -2.52 -17.96
N ASN A 116 3.38 -1.52 -17.94
CA ASN A 116 3.10 -0.17 -18.44
C ASN A 116 3.81 0.12 -19.78
N THR A 117 4.56 -0.85 -20.33
CA THR A 117 5.23 -0.75 -21.62
C THR A 117 4.44 -1.40 -22.74
N GLY A 118 4.41 -0.77 -23.92
CA GLY A 118 3.61 -1.24 -25.05
C GLY A 118 2.11 -1.08 -24.79
N PRO A 119 1.28 -2.04 -25.21
CA PRO A 119 -0.11 -2.12 -24.74
C PRO A 119 -0.11 -2.45 -23.24
N ALA A 120 -0.42 -1.48 -22.40
CA ALA A 120 -0.49 -1.68 -20.96
C ALA A 120 -1.52 -2.77 -20.61
N PHE A 121 -1.18 -3.65 -19.66
CA PHE A 121 -2.08 -4.70 -19.16
C PHE A 121 -1.81 -5.01 -17.69
N GLU A 122 -2.80 -5.58 -17.05
CA GLU A 122 -2.70 -6.14 -15.72
C GLU A 122 -3.15 -7.60 -15.74
N TYR A 123 -2.46 -8.44 -14.97
CA TYR A 123 -2.74 -9.85 -14.90
C TYR A 123 -2.52 -10.39 -13.49
N GLU A 124 -3.50 -11.08 -12.96
CA GLU A 124 -3.34 -11.83 -11.71
C GLU A 124 -2.41 -13.02 -11.93
N ILE A 125 -1.35 -13.09 -11.14
CA ILE A 125 -0.32 -14.11 -11.27
C ILE A 125 -0.36 -15.09 -10.10
N PRO A 126 -0.08 -16.39 -10.34
CA PRO A 126 -0.04 -17.37 -9.27
C PRO A 126 1.15 -17.16 -8.36
N VAL A 127 0.93 -17.31 -7.05
CA VAL A 127 2.00 -17.25 -6.04
C VAL A 127 2.46 -18.67 -5.72
N ARG A 128 3.77 -18.90 -5.81
CA ARG A 128 4.41 -20.16 -5.41
C ARG A 128 5.42 -19.90 -4.31
N ARG A 129 5.53 -20.85 -3.38
CA ARG A 129 6.62 -20.88 -2.40
C ARG A 129 7.73 -21.74 -2.98
N ASP A 130 8.92 -21.16 -3.05
CA ASP A 130 10.12 -21.88 -3.45
C ASP A 130 10.87 -22.40 -2.20
N TYR A 131 11.15 -23.67 -2.17
CA TYR A 131 11.91 -24.34 -1.11
C TYR A 131 13.19 -25.00 -1.67
N SER A 132 13.62 -24.61 -2.87
CA SER A 132 14.83 -25.16 -3.51
C SER A 132 16.10 -24.76 -2.79
N GLU A 133 16.11 -23.58 -2.16
CA GLU A 133 17.23 -23.10 -1.38
C GLU A 133 17.01 -23.34 0.13
N PRO A 134 18.08 -23.55 0.90
CA PRO A 134 18.00 -23.66 2.35
C PRO A 134 17.40 -22.39 2.96
N PHE A 135 16.41 -22.55 3.82
CA PHE A 135 15.87 -21.46 4.58
C PHE A 135 16.85 -21.02 5.68
N PRO A 136 17.22 -19.72 5.76
CA PRO A 136 18.27 -19.26 6.70
C PRO A 136 17.89 -19.40 8.17
N GLY A 137 16.64 -19.73 8.45
CA GLY A 137 16.12 -19.88 9.80
C GLY A 137 15.09 -18.83 10.15
N CYS A 138 14.64 -18.88 11.39
CA CYS A 138 13.67 -17.96 11.93
C CYS A 138 14.35 -17.00 12.91
N GLU A 139 14.30 -15.71 12.63
CA GLU A 139 14.93 -14.64 13.43
C GLU A 139 13.87 -13.67 13.97
N PRO A 140 12.95 -14.11 14.84
CA PRO A 140 11.82 -13.30 15.27
C PRO A 140 12.25 -12.02 15.99
N GLU A 141 13.36 -12.01 16.71
CA GLU A 141 13.87 -10.83 17.41
C GLU A 141 14.31 -9.73 16.42
N ASN A 142 14.95 -10.12 15.31
CA ASN A 142 15.34 -9.19 14.26
C ASN A 142 14.12 -8.63 13.54
N TRP A 143 13.15 -9.47 13.22
CA TRP A 143 11.90 -9.05 12.58
C TRP A 143 11.03 -8.16 13.46
N GLU A 144 11.02 -8.43 14.78
CA GLU A 144 10.36 -7.56 15.76
C GLU A 144 11.05 -6.20 15.84
N GLY A 145 12.38 -6.17 15.90
CA GLY A 145 13.16 -4.94 15.89
C GLY A 145 12.90 -4.10 14.65
N GLU A 146 12.88 -4.74 13.46
CA GLU A 146 12.58 -4.09 12.20
C GLU A 146 11.14 -3.53 12.18
N TYR A 147 10.16 -4.31 12.65
CA TYR A 147 8.78 -3.87 12.78
C TYR A 147 8.65 -2.64 13.68
N LEU A 148 9.19 -2.71 14.90
CA LEU A 148 9.09 -1.61 15.88
C LEU A 148 9.78 -0.33 15.41
N THR A 149 10.82 -0.46 14.58
CA THR A 149 11.55 0.68 14.01
C THR A 149 10.77 1.34 12.89
N ASN A 150 10.06 0.56 12.06
CA ASN A 150 9.53 1.06 10.80
C ASN A 150 8.00 1.22 10.79
N VAL A 151 7.26 0.46 11.60
CA VAL A 151 5.80 0.47 11.56
C VAL A 151 5.22 1.29 12.69
N HIS A 152 4.60 2.42 12.36
CA HIS A 152 3.99 3.34 13.30
C HIS A 152 2.48 3.35 13.12
N PRO A 153 1.68 3.08 14.18
CA PRO A 153 0.24 3.16 14.08
C PRO A 153 -0.22 4.58 13.76
N GLU A 154 -1.19 4.69 12.84
CA GLU A 154 -1.84 5.96 12.55
C GLU A 154 -2.49 6.53 13.81
N GLN A 155 -2.10 7.74 14.20
CA GLN A 155 -2.74 8.42 15.31
C GLN A 155 -4.16 8.83 14.89
N ARG A 156 -5.16 8.15 15.41
CA ARG A 156 -6.56 8.60 15.26
C ARG A 156 -6.66 9.98 15.85
N GLN A 157 -6.83 11.00 15.01
CA GLN A 157 -7.29 12.28 15.50
C GLN A 157 -8.65 12.02 16.19
N PRO A 158 -8.86 12.51 17.43
CA PRO A 158 -10.15 12.37 18.06
C PRO A 158 -11.18 12.97 17.11
N SER A 159 -12.18 12.17 16.71
CA SER A 159 -13.30 12.63 15.90
C SER A 159 -13.88 13.88 16.59
N ARG A 160 -13.93 14.98 15.84
CA ARG A 160 -14.56 16.20 16.30
C ARG A 160 -15.96 15.84 16.85
N PRO A 161 -16.31 16.22 18.08
CA PRO A 161 -17.62 15.87 18.63
C PRO A 161 -18.70 16.35 17.64
N LEU A 162 -19.73 15.53 17.45
CA LEU A 162 -20.89 15.85 16.61
C LEU A 162 -21.63 17.15 17.03
N SER A 163 -21.30 17.72 18.19
CA SER A 163 -21.81 19.01 18.68
C SER A 163 -21.37 20.22 17.83
N ALA A 164 -20.50 20.04 16.83
CA ALA A 164 -20.13 21.13 15.90
C ALA A 164 -21.09 21.26 14.69
N PHE A 165 -22.15 20.45 14.64
CA PHE A 165 -23.17 20.54 13.59
C PHE A 165 -24.42 21.33 14.02
N ASP A 166 -24.48 21.77 15.28
CA ASP A 166 -25.64 22.54 15.80
C ASP A 166 -25.67 24.03 15.38
N ASP A 167 -24.62 24.54 14.71
CA ASP A 167 -24.54 25.90 14.21
C ASP A 167 -24.63 25.99 12.67
N PHE A 168 -25.18 24.98 12.00
CA PHE A 168 -25.54 25.14 10.61
C PHE A 168 -26.94 25.79 10.58
N ASP A 169 -26.94 27.13 10.59
CA ASP A 169 -28.13 27.96 10.38
C ASP A 169 -28.64 27.67 8.96
N TRP A 170 -29.72 26.89 8.88
CA TRP A 170 -30.48 26.69 7.67
C TRP A 170 -31.30 27.97 7.43
N ASP A 171 -30.67 29.07 6.98
CA ASP A 171 -31.38 30.18 6.40
C ASP A 171 -32.14 29.68 5.17
N ALA A 172 -33.45 29.54 5.38
CA ALA A 172 -34.43 29.03 4.42
C ALA A 172 -34.71 29.99 3.24
N ASP A 173 -33.87 31.01 3.04
CA ASP A 173 -34.11 32.04 2.02
C ASP A 173 -33.55 31.69 0.62
N TRP A 174 -32.99 30.49 0.45
CA TRP A 174 -32.45 30.07 -0.86
C TRP A 174 -33.49 29.47 -1.82
N PHE A 175 -34.70 29.17 -1.34
CA PHE A 175 -35.68 28.43 -2.13
C PHE A 175 -36.87 29.29 -2.64
N PHE A 176 -36.93 30.59 -2.36
CA PHE A 176 -38.09 31.46 -2.72
C PHE A 176 -37.77 32.74 -3.49
N ASN A 177 -36.69 32.80 -4.28
CA ASN A 177 -36.50 33.85 -5.27
C ASN A 177 -36.55 33.25 -6.68
N GLU A 178 -37.73 32.97 -7.18
CA GLU A 178 -37.97 32.94 -8.62
C GLU A 178 -38.09 34.40 -9.11
N PRO A 179 -37.33 34.85 -10.11
CA PRO A 179 -37.59 36.12 -10.77
C PRO A 179 -38.80 35.95 -11.69
N ASP A 180 -39.85 36.73 -11.41
CA ASP A 180 -41.00 36.95 -12.27
C ASP A 180 -40.55 37.25 -13.71
N ARG A 181 -40.83 36.34 -14.61
CA ARG A 181 -40.82 36.61 -16.06
C ARG A 181 -42.16 37.15 -16.43
N GLU A 182 -42.35 38.45 -16.27
CA GLU A 182 -43.41 39.16 -17.04
C GLU A 182 -42.97 39.28 -18.50
N GLY A 183 -43.86 38.83 -19.35
CA GLY A 183 -43.73 38.90 -20.77
C GLY A 183 -43.94 40.30 -21.31
N ASP A 184 -43.36 40.59 -22.45
CA ASP A 184 -43.92 41.57 -23.40
C ASP A 184 -43.87 40.97 -24.80
N LEU A 185 -45.05 40.58 -25.24
CA LEU A 185 -45.42 40.46 -26.63
C LEU A 185 -45.63 41.91 -27.24
N LYS A 186 -44.79 42.27 -28.16
CA LYS A 186 -45.18 43.07 -29.31
C LYS A 186 -44.21 42.85 -30.48
#